data_0f65c8dd66b0d28420ca2cc9c60be387
#
_entry.id   0f65c8dd66b0d28420ca2cc9c60be387
#
_cell.length_a   1.000
_cell.length_b   1.000
_cell.length_c   1.000
_cell.angle_alpha   90.00
_cell.angle_beta   90.00
_cell.angle_gamma   90.00
#
_symmetry.space_group_name_H-M   'P 1'
#
loop_
_entity.id
_entity.type
_entity.pdbx_description
1 polymer ?
#
loop_
_entity_poly.entity_id
_entity_poly.type
_entity_poly.pdbx_seq_one_letter_code
_entity_poly.pdbx_strand_id
1 'polypeptide(L)' 'MALAKALLSKIHIARQQLGLQDDVYRQKLQVMFGKGSARDLNLRQAEQLLTEFKRLGWQ' A
#
# COMPACT_ATOMS: atom_id res chain seq x y z
N MET A 1 -6.08 14.39 -5.15
CA MET A 1 -4.76 14.85 -4.71
C MET A 1 -3.80 13.67 -4.60
N ALA A 2 -2.54 13.91 -4.92
CA ALA A 2 -1.53 12.85 -4.81
C ALA A 2 -1.26 12.54 -3.34
N LEU A 3 -0.96 11.27 -3.06
CA LEU A 3 -0.60 10.84 -1.72
C LEU A 3 0.71 11.51 -1.29
N ALA A 4 0.82 11.83 0.00
CA ALA A 4 2.04 12.41 0.53
C ALA A 4 3.23 11.48 0.28
N LYS A 5 4.35 12.09 -0.11
CA LYS A 5 5.55 11.33 -0.47
C LYS A 5 6.03 10.45 0.68
N ALA A 6 5.92 10.93 1.91
CA ALA A 6 6.34 10.17 3.08
C ALA A 6 5.51 8.90 3.25
N LEU A 7 4.20 9.00 3.04
CA LEU A 7 3.33 7.83 3.13
C LEU A 7 3.58 6.85 1.99
N LEU A 8 3.81 7.39 0.79
CA LEU A 8 4.10 6.54 -0.36
C LEU A 8 5.39 5.75 -0.13
N SER A 9 6.43 6.42 0.40
CA SER A 9 7.68 5.76 0.73
C SER A 9 7.48 4.65 1.77
N LYS A 10 6.67 4.93 2.77
CA LYS A 10 6.37 3.96 3.82
C LYS A 10 5.68 2.71 3.27
N ILE A 11 4.76 2.91 2.34
CA ILE A 11 4.07 1.80 1.67
C ILE A 11 5.07 0.96 0.88
N HIS A 12 5.97 1.60 0.16
CA HIS A 12 6.98 0.88 -0.63
C HIS A 12 7.93 0.09 0.26
N ILE A 13 8.34 0.66 1.39
CA ILE A 13 9.21 -0.02 2.34
C ILE A 13 8.50 -1.24 2.93
N ALA A 14 7.24 -1.06 3.35
CA ALA A 14 6.46 -2.15 3.92
C ALA A 14 6.27 -3.29 2.93
N ARG A 15 5.94 -2.94 1.68
CA ARG A 15 5.81 -3.92 0.61
C ARG A 15 7.09 -4.72 0.42
N GLN A 16 8.22 -4.03 0.41
CA GLN A 16 9.51 -4.66 0.21
C GLN A 16 9.87 -5.58 1.37
N GLN A 17 9.63 -5.12 2.59
CA GLN A 17 9.94 -5.91 3.79
C GLN A 17 9.06 -7.15 3.90
N LEU A 18 7.84 -7.08 3.41
CA LEU A 18 6.94 -8.24 3.37
C LEU A 18 7.25 -9.18 2.21
N GLY A 19 8.10 -8.76 1.29
CA GLY A 19 8.44 -9.58 0.13
C GLY A 19 7.30 -9.73 -0.86
N LEU A 20 6.40 -8.76 -0.92
CA LEU A 20 5.27 -8.80 -1.84
C LEU A 20 5.73 -8.57 -3.27
N GLN A 21 5.38 -9.50 -4.16
CA GLN A 21 5.68 -9.34 -5.58
C GLN A 21 4.75 -8.28 -6.17
N ASP A 22 5.18 -7.71 -7.30
CA ASP A 22 4.46 -6.61 -7.92
C ASP A 22 3.03 -6.98 -8.29
N ASP A 23 2.83 -8.16 -8.86
CA ASP A 23 1.49 -8.61 -9.25
C ASP A 23 0.58 -8.79 -8.03
N VAL A 24 1.10 -9.36 -6.96
CA VAL A 24 0.34 -9.55 -5.72
C VAL A 24 -0.02 -8.21 -5.11
N TYR A 25 0.94 -7.29 -5.08
CA TYR A 25 0.75 -5.95 -4.55
C TYR A 25 -0.33 -5.20 -5.33
N ARG A 26 -0.25 -5.22 -6.65
CA ARG A 26 -1.24 -4.55 -7.51
C ARG A 26 -2.62 -5.16 -7.37
N GLN A 27 -2.69 -6.48 -7.27
CA GLN A 27 -3.97 -7.16 -7.06
C GLN A 27 -4.59 -6.73 -5.74
N LYS A 28 -3.79 -6.61 -4.70
CA LYS A 28 -4.26 -6.16 -3.40
C LYS A 28 -4.83 -4.74 -3.48
N LEU A 29 -4.15 -3.84 -4.17
CA LEU A 29 -4.66 -2.48 -4.38
C LEU A 29 -5.98 -2.50 -5.14
N GLN A 30 -6.08 -3.33 -6.15
CA GLN A 30 -7.28 -3.42 -6.97
C GLN A 30 -8.45 -3.96 -6.15
N VAL A 31 -8.22 -5.01 -5.37
CA VAL A 31 -9.27 -5.64 -4.56
C VAL A 31 -9.72 -4.72 -3.44
N MET A 32 -8.78 -4.06 -2.77
CA MET A 32 -9.10 -3.22 -1.62
C MET A 32 -9.69 -1.87 -2.01
N PHE A 33 -9.18 -1.25 -3.07
CA PHE A 33 -9.47 0.14 -3.38
C PHE A 33 -9.93 0.38 -4.81
N GLY A 34 -9.81 -0.59 -5.69
CA GLY A 34 -10.10 -0.40 -7.11
C GLY A 34 -9.09 0.53 -7.79
N LYS A 35 -7.87 0.62 -7.26
CA LYS A 35 -6.83 1.50 -7.79
C LYS A 35 -5.67 0.69 -8.34
N GLY A 36 -4.99 1.23 -9.34
CA GLY A 36 -3.85 0.56 -9.95
C GLY A 36 -2.51 0.95 -9.35
N SER A 37 -2.47 1.97 -8.50
CA SER A 37 -1.23 2.47 -7.91
C SER A 37 -1.48 3.10 -6.56
N ALA A 38 -0.51 2.96 -5.65
CA ALA A 38 -0.60 3.58 -4.33
C ALA A 38 -0.67 5.12 -4.42
N ARG A 39 -0.13 5.70 -5.49
CA ARG A 39 -0.18 7.15 -5.68
C ARG A 39 -1.60 7.68 -5.83
N ASP A 40 -2.52 6.83 -6.23
CA ASP A 40 -3.91 7.21 -6.43
C ASP A 40 -4.75 7.10 -5.15
N LEU A 41 -4.15 6.64 -4.06
CA LEU A 41 -4.83 6.49 -2.78
C LEU A 41 -4.89 7.84 -2.06
N ASN A 42 -5.96 8.04 -1.29
CA ASN A 42 -6.01 9.15 -0.36
C ASN A 42 -5.40 8.75 0.98
N LEU A 43 -5.33 9.69 1.93
CA LEU A 43 -4.71 9.44 3.23
C LEU A 43 -5.35 8.26 3.96
N ARG A 44 -6.68 8.22 3.98
CA ARG A 44 -7.40 7.15 4.67
C ARG A 44 -7.11 5.79 4.05
N GLN A 45 -7.12 5.73 2.72
CA GLN A 45 -6.83 4.48 2.01
C GLN A 45 -5.39 4.04 2.26
N ALA A 46 -4.45 4.97 2.28
CA ALA A 46 -3.06 4.66 2.57
C ALA A 46 -2.91 4.08 3.97
N GLU A 47 -3.60 4.64 4.95
CA GLU A 47 -3.58 4.12 6.32
C GLU A 47 -4.19 2.73 6.39
N GLN A 48 -5.27 2.50 5.66
CA GLN A 48 -5.88 1.17 5.59
C GLN A 48 -4.92 0.15 5.00
N LEU A 49 -4.19 0.54 3.97
CA LEU A 49 -3.21 -0.35 3.34
C LEU A 49 -2.08 -0.69 4.31
N LEU A 50 -1.58 0.29 5.05
CA LEU A 50 -0.54 0.06 6.05
C LEU A 50 -1.04 -0.84 7.18
N THR A 51 -2.30 -0.69 7.58
CA THR A 51 -2.92 -1.57 8.57
C THR A 51 -2.98 -3.00 8.06
N GLU A 52 -3.32 -3.18 6.79
CA GLU A 52 -3.34 -4.51 6.18
C GLU A 52 -1.94 -5.11 6.16
N PHE A 53 -0.91 -4.32 5.86
CA PHE A 53 0.47 -4.79 5.89
C PHE A 53 0.88 -5.24 7.29
N LYS A 54 0.46 -4.49 8.31
CA LYS A 54 0.74 -4.89 9.70
C LYS A 54 0.06 -6.22 10.03
N ARG A 55 -1.15 -6.42 9.56
CA ARG A 55 -1.86 -7.68 9.74
C ARG A 55 -1.09 -8.84 9.09
N LEU A 56 -0.39 -8.56 7.99
CA LEU A 56 0.42 -9.56 7.30
C LEU A 56 1.79 -9.77 7.94
N GLY A 57 2.12 -9.01 8.96
CA GLY A 57 3.36 -9.19 9.71
C GLY A 57 4.36 -8.04 9.61
N TRP A 58 4.05 -6.97 8.90
CA TRP A 58 4.94 -5.81 8.82
C TRP A 58 4.94 -5.03 10.14
N GLN A 59 6.13 -4.59 10.53
CA GLN A 59 6.31 -3.83 11.76
C GLN A 59 6.94 -2.48 11.51
#